data_e5481c36492417a1951580a75209d272
#
_entry.id   e5481c36492417a1951580a75209d272
#
_cell.length_a   1.000
_cell.length_b   1.000
_cell.length_c   1.000
_cell.angle_alpha   90.00
_cell.angle_beta   90.00
_cell.angle_gamma   90.00
#
_symmetry.space_group_name_H-M   'P 1'
#
loop_
_entity.id
_entity.type
_entity.pdbx_description
1 polymer ?
#
loop_
_entity_poly.entity_id
_entity_poly.type
_entity_poly.pdbx_seq_one_letter_code
_entity_poly.pdbx_strand_id
1 'polypeptide(L)'
;KIVKNNAFWSNITKEETLIAKYNTSEFWEYLKIQFKIKDKTVITFNEHLSAKNTVNTLLSHEYSKDIFYNDFENYHELPFEIEYKGFKFKGILDIFQIDHKNKKVYMIDLKTGSGKSETFLKSFMDYRYYYQGAIYRMAFKYFCDKFNLVDYTLENFKFLFIGKSENIPIIFEFTEKWNQAAIKGFRTKSGYFYTGIDENLEKVYYHWKHNKYDFSKDVY
;
A
#
# COMPACT_ATOMS: atom_id res chain seq x y z
N LYS A 1 12.56 27.82 -14.25
CA LYS A 1 12.66 26.87 -13.09
C LYS A 1 11.32 26.21 -12.76
N ILE A 2 10.23 26.99 -12.62
CA ILE A 2 8.90 26.48 -12.22
C ILE A 2 8.35 25.45 -13.23
N VAL A 3 8.46 25.71 -14.53
CA VAL A 3 7.96 24.82 -15.59
C VAL A 3 8.76 23.49 -15.65
N LYS A 4 10.06 23.56 -15.42
CA LYS A 4 10.94 22.37 -15.40
C LYS A 4 10.61 21.45 -14.22
N ASN A 5 10.22 22.01 -13.08
CA ASN A 5 9.90 21.25 -11.87
C ASN A 5 8.52 20.56 -11.92
N ASN A 6 7.63 21.03 -12.81
CA ASN A 6 6.27 20.48 -12.94
C ASN A 6 6.10 19.48 -14.09
N ALA A 7 7.18 19.01 -14.67
CA ALA A 7 7.24 17.96 -15.71
C ALA A 7 6.45 18.23 -17.00
N PHE A 8 5.81 19.39 -17.15
CA PHE A 8 4.99 19.71 -18.32
C PHE A 8 5.80 19.70 -19.64
N TRP A 9 7.11 20.05 -19.54
CA TRP A 9 8.08 19.97 -20.64
C TRP A 9 9.40 19.37 -20.14
N SER A 10 9.32 18.21 -19.54
CA SER A 10 10.46 17.53 -18.90
C SER A 10 11.67 17.30 -19.82
N ASN A 11 11.42 17.20 -21.12
CA ASN A 11 12.46 16.91 -22.12
C ASN A 11 13.10 18.19 -22.73
N ILE A 12 12.74 19.38 -22.26
CA ILE A 12 13.29 20.62 -22.81
C ILE A 12 14.50 21.04 -21.98
N THR A 13 15.67 20.97 -22.60
CA THR A 13 16.95 21.33 -22.01
C THR A 13 17.45 22.73 -22.39
N LYS A 14 17.00 23.28 -23.52
CA LYS A 14 17.43 24.58 -24.05
C LYS A 14 16.53 25.71 -23.58
N GLU A 15 17.13 26.76 -23.01
CA GLU A 15 16.42 27.93 -22.47
C GLU A 15 15.60 28.68 -23.51
N GLU A 16 16.14 28.83 -24.72
CA GLU A 16 15.45 29.49 -25.87
C GLU A 16 14.14 28.79 -26.25
N THR A 17 14.15 27.44 -26.23
CA THR A 17 12.95 26.64 -26.51
C THR A 17 11.90 26.77 -25.39
N LEU A 18 12.35 26.95 -24.16
CA LEU A 18 11.50 27.21 -23.01
C LEU A 18 10.81 28.58 -23.16
N ILE A 19 11.56 29.64 -23.49
CA ILE A 19 11.05 30.99 -23.67
C ILE A 19 10.03 31.05 -24.81
N ALA A 20 10.30 30.39 -25.94
CA ALA A 20 9.37 30.31 -27.05
C ALA A 20 8.02 29.68 -26.67
N LYS A 21 8.04 28.65 -25.82
CA LYS A 21 6.82 27.99 -25.33
C LYS A 21 6.07 28.76 -24.23
N TYR A 22 6.73 29.64 -23.48
CA TYR A 22 6.05 30.58 -22.56
C TYR A 22 5.08 31.53 -23.25
N ASN A 23 5.30 31.79 -24.51
CA ASN A 23 4.49 32.72 -25.31
C ASN A 23 3.33 32.06 -26.06
N THR A 24 3.08 30.74 -25.76
CA THR A 24 1.96 30.01 -26.37
C THR A 24 0.69 30.12 -25.54
N SER A 25 -0.47 30.06 -26.19
CA SER A 25 -1.79 30.02 -25.54
C SER A 25 -1.94 28.78 -24.66
N GLU A 26 -1.38 27.62 -25.07
CA GLU A 26 -1.43 26.37 -24.33
C GLU A 26 -0.71 26.48 -22.98
N PHE A 27 0.39 27.23 -22.90
CA PHE A 27 1.06 27.47 -21.62
C PHE A 27 0.19 28.23 -20.63
N TRP A 28 -0.48 29.27 -21.10
CA TRP A 28 -1.35 30.09 -20.25
C TRP A 28 -2.61 29.32 -19.80
N GLU A 29 -3.17 28.50 -20.67
CA GLU A 29 -4.25 27.61 -20.30
C GLU A 29 -3.82 26.57 -19.27
N TYR A 30 -2.64 25.96 -19.47
CA TYR A 30 -2.04 25.04 -18.47
C TYR A 30 -1.88 25.73 -17.11
N LEU A 31 -1.34 26.93 -17.05
CA LEU A 31 -1.21 27.69 -15.81
C LEU A 31 -2.57 27.97 -15.16
N LYS A 32 -3.57 28.38 -15.93
CA LYS A 32 -4.94 28.61 -15.43
C LYS A 32 -5.51 27.33 -14.81
N ILE A 33 -5.28 26.18 -15.43
CA ILE A 33 -5.69 24.87 -14.90
C ILE A 33 -4.93 24.58 -13.61
N GLN A 34 -3.60 24.75 -13.57
CA GLN A 34 -2.79 24.51 -12.37
C GLN A 34 -3.24 25.38 -11.19
N PHE A 35 -3.58 26.64 -11.41
CA PHE A 35 -4.13 27.51 -10.37
C PHE A 35 -5.52 27.06 -9.86
N LYS A 36 -6.33 26.42 -10.71
CA LYS A 36 -7.66 25.93 -10.34
C LYS A 36 -7.63 24.61 -9.57
N ILE A 37 -6.65 23.75 -9.86
CA ILE A 37 -6.60 22.40 -9.28
C ILE A 37 -5.86 22.34 -7.94
N LYS A 38 -5.08 23.37 -7.58
CA LYS A 38 -4.30 23.51 -6.33
C LYS A 38 -3.74 22.17 -5.79
N ASP A 39 -4.55 21.44 -5.03
CA ASP A 39 -4.14 20.22 -4.33
C ASP A 39 -4.55 18.92 -5.05
N LYS A 40 -4.99 19.00 -6.31
CA LYS A 40 -5.38 17.80 -7.09
C LYS A 40 -4.24 17.34 -7.99
N THR A 41 -4.08 16.03 -8.06
CA THR A 41 -3.15 15.40 -9.01
C THR A 41 -3.75 15.38 -10.40
N VAL A 42 -3.00 15.89 -11.40
CA VAL A 42 -3.40 15.80 -12.81
C VAL A 42 -2.99 14.42 -13.33
N ILE A 43 -3.94 13.70 -13.86
CA ILE A 43 -3.72 12.42 -14.51
C ILE A 43 -4.02 12.53 -16.01
N THR A 44 -3.37 11.72 -16.81
CA THR A 44 -3.65 11.61 -18.25
C THR A 44 -4.97 10.89 -18.48
N PHE A 45 -5.54 11.04 -19.66
CA PHE A 45 -6.75 10.30 -20.07
C PHE A 45 -6.53 8.77 -19.98
N ASN A 46 -5.36 8.28 -20.38
CA ASN A 46 -5.04 6.87 -20.34
C ASN A 46 -4.94 6.35 -18.90
N GLU A 47 -4.37 7.10 -17.98
CA GLU A 47 -4.34 6.76 -16.55
C GLU A 47 -5.75 6.72 -15.97
N HIS A 48 -6.60 7.69 -16.31
CA HIS A 48 -8.01 7.69 -15.90
C HIS A 48 -8.75 6.47 -16.43
N LEU A 49 -8.60 6.16 -17.72
CA LEU A 49 -9.24 4.99 -18.34
C LEU A 49 -8.75 3.68 -17.72
N SER A 50 -7.45 3.56 -17.48
CA SER A 50 -6.85 2.40 -16.82
C SER A 50 -7.40 2.22 -15.40
N ALA A 51 -7.46 3.29 -14.60
CA ALA A 51 -8.03 3.25 -13.26
C ALA A 51 -9.51 2.85 -13.27
N LYS A 52 -10.30 3.44 -14.18
CA LYS A 52 -11.72 3.09 -14.34
C LYS A 52 -11.92 1.63 -14.70
N ASN A 53 -11.12 1.08 -15.62
CA ASN A 53 -11.20 -0.32 -16.00
C ASN A 53 -10.82 -1.23 -14.83
N THR A 54 -9.77 -0.89 -14.08
CA THR A 54 -9.37 -1.63 -12.87
C THR A 54 -10.50 -1.66 -11.84
N VAL A 55 -11.13 -0.52 -11.56
CA VAL A 55 -12.28 -0.45 -10.64
C VAL A 55 -13.44 -1.30 -11.13
N ASN A 56 -13.82 -1.18 -12.40
CA ASN A 56 -14.90 -1.98 -12.97
C ASN A 56 -14.62 -3.48 -12.84
N THR A 57 -13.37 -3.90 -13.07
CA THR A 57 -12.98 -5.31 -12.90
C THR A 57 -13.11 -5.74 -11.45
N LEU A 58 -12.58 -4.96 -10.50
CA LEU A 58 -12.69 -5.29 -9.07
C LEU A 58 -14.13 -5.44 -8.62
N LEU A 59 -15.05 -4.61 -9.13
CA LEU A 59 -16.46 -4.62 -8.78
C LEU A 59 -17.24 -5.75 -9.45
N SER A 60 -16.79 -6.30 -10.57
CA SER A 60 -17.53 -7.31 -11.35
C SER A 60 -16.94 -8.71 -11.29
N HIS A 61 -15.66 -8.86 -10.97
CA HIS A 61 -14.98 -10.14 -11.00
C HIS A 61 -15.39 -11.05 -9.86
N GLU A 62 -15.59 -12.33 -10.15
CA GLU A 62 -16.07 -13.33 -9.18
C GLU A 62 -15.27 -13.44 -7.89
N TYR A 63 -13.94 -13.18 -7.94
CA TYR A 63 -13.07 -13.27 -6.77
C TYR A 63 -13.04 -12.01 -5.90
N SER A 64 -13.47 -10.86 -6.41
CA SER A 64 -13.35 -9.60 -5.67
C SER A 64 -14.67 -8.88 -5.41
N LYS A 65 -15.71 -9.14 -6.20
CA LYS A 65 -17.00 -8.42 -6.11
C LYS A 65 -17.60 -8.47 -4.72
N ASP A 66 -17.52 -9.61 -4.02
CA ASP A 66 -18.13 -9.81 -2.71
C ASP A 66 -17.42 -8.99 -1.60
N ILE A 67 -16.22 -8.49 -1.86
CA ILE A 67 -15.54 -7.53 -0.96
C ILE A 67 -16.24 -6.17 -1.04
N PHE A 68 -16.79 -5.81 -2.18
CA PHE A 68 -17.39 -4.49 -2.42
C PHE A 68 -18.91 -4.50 -2.33
N TYR A 69 -19.56 -5.66 -2.58
CA TYR A 69 -21.02 -5.84 -2.54
C TYR A 69 -21.39 -6.81 -1.42
N ASN A 70 -21.50 -6.27 -0.20
CA ASN A 70 -21.92 -7.00 0.98
C ASN A 70 -22.72 -6.07 1.91
N ASP A 71 -23.35 -6.66 2.93
CA ASP A 71 -24.16 -5.94 3.94
C ASP A 71 -23.32 -5.59 5.18
N PHE A 72 -21.99 -5.57 5.07
CA PHE A 72 -21.10 -5.27 6.17
C PHE A 72 -21.01 -3.75 6.41
N GLU A 73 -20.69 -3.36 7.63
CA GLU A 73 -20.29 -2.00 7.90
C GLU A 73 -18.86 -1.79 7.33
N ASN A 74 -18.72 -0.84 6.39
CA ASN A 74 -17.52 -0.66 5.59
C ASN A 74 -16.81 0.65 5.92
N TYR A 75 -15.49 0.58 6.14
CA TYR A 75 -14.61 1.73 6.30
C TYR A 75 -13.44 1.66 5.33
N HIS A 76 -13.02 2.82 4.84
CA HIS A 76 -11.92 2.95 3.88
C HIS A 76 -10.86 3.90 4.43
N GLU A 77 -9.60 3.62 4.08
CA GLU A 77 -8.46 4.47 4.44
C GLU A 77 -8.40 4.80 5.94
N LEU A 78 -8.58 3.77 6.79
CA LEU A 78 -8.58 3.93 8.24
C LEU A 78 -7.17 4.09 8.79
N PRO A 79 -6.83 5.26 9.37
CA PRO A 79 -5.56 5.44 10.06
C PRO A 79 -5.55 4.71 11.41
N PHE A 80 -4.38 4.19 11.77
CA PHE A 80 -4.11 3.61 13.08
C PHE A 80 -2.72 3.97 13.57
N GLU A 81 -2.57 3.95 14.90
CA GLU A 81 -1.30 3.99 15.60
C GLU A 81 -1.30 2.90 16.66
N ILE A 82 -0.29 2.03 16.64
CA ILE A 82 -0.13 0.96 17.62
C ILE A 82 1.29 0.99 18.18
N GLU A 83 1.47 0.39 19.34
CA GLU A 83 2.78 0.17 19.94
C GLU A 83 3.10 -1.34 19.97
N TYR A 84 4.30 -1.69 19.54
CA TYR A 84 4.82 -3.05 19.65
C TYR A 84 6.28 -3.00 20.09
N LYS A 85 6.60 -3.66 21.20
CA LYS A 85 7.95 -3.72 21.80
C LYS A 85 8.59 -2.33 22.00
N GLY A 86 7.81 -1.33 22.40
CA GLY A 86 8.26 0.04 22.62
C GLY A 86 8.43 0.89 21.35
N PHE A 87 8.10 0.35 20.19
CA PHE A 87 8.09 1.08 18.92
C PHE A 87 6.67 1.42 18.49
N LYS A 88 6.50 2.67 18.03
CA LYS A 88 5.23 3.12 17.48
C LYS A 88 5.16 2.87 15.98
N PHE A 89 4.09 2.21 15.57
CA PHE A 89 3.76 1.97 14.17
C PHE A 89 2.53 2.76 13.80
N LYS A 90 2.58 3.41 12.63
CA LYS A 90 1.47 4.11 12.02
C LYS A 90 1.17 3.51 10.67
N GLY A 91 -0.08 3.46 10.31
CA GLY A 91 -0.50 2.99 9.01
C GLY A 91 -1.90 3.47 8.66
N ILE A 92 -2.27 3.21 7.42
CA ILE A 92 -3.62 3.43 6.90
C ILE A 92 -4.04 2.10 6.29
N LEU A 93 -5.15 1.54 6.77
CA LEU A 93 -5.73 0.32 6.24
C LEU A 93 -6.72 0.68 5.13
N ASP A 94 -6.58 0.08 3.96
CA ASP A 94 -7.40 0.45 2.80
C ASP A 94 -8.87 0.10 3.00
N ILE A 95 -9.18 -1.12 3.50
CA ILE A 95 -10.55 -1.60 3.69
C ILE A 95 -10.66 -2.32 5.04
N PHE A 96 -11.62 -1.87 5.85
CA PHE A 96 -12.00 -2.49 7.11
C PHE A 96 -13.50 -2.76 7.08
N GLN A 97 -13.90 -4.01 7.27
CA GLN A 97 -15.28 -4.43 7.18
C GLN A 97 -15.71 -5.17 8.46
N ILE A 98 -16.92 -4.89 8.93
CA ILE A 98 -17.46 -5.48 10.14
C ILE A 98 -18.74 -6.25 9.76
N ASP A 99 -18.70 -7.56 9.93
CA ASP A 99 -19.86 -8.44 9.86
C ASP A 99 -20.47 -8.59 11.26
N HIS A 100 -21.43 -7.75 11.58
CA HIS A 100 -22.10 -7.77 12.88
C HIS A 100 -22.89 -9.06 13.13
N LYS A 101 -23.39 -9.68 12.08
CA LYS A 101 -24.19 -10.91 12.18
C LYS A 101 -23.34 -12.09 12.66
N ASN A 102 -22.13 -12.22 12.15
CA ASN A 102 -21.23 -13.32 12.46
C ASN A 102 -20.12 -12.92 13.44
N LYS A 103 -20.09 -11.67 13.92
CA LYS A 103 -19.04 -11.08 14.76
C LYS A 103 -17.65 -11.28 14.17
N LYS A 104 -17.49 -10.97 12.89
CA LYS A 104 -16.25 -11.09 12.15
C LYS A 104 -15.77 -9.75 11.64
N VAL A 105 -14.46 -9.60 11.56
CA VAL A 105 -13.79 -8.45 10.99
C VAL A 105 -12.92 -8.90 9.83
N TYR A 106 -13.00 -8.18 8.72
CA TYR A 106 -12.16 -8.36 7.55
C TYR A 106 -11.27 -7.15 7.38
N MET A 107 -9.99 -7.39 7.24
CA MET A 107 -8.98 -6.36 7.00
C MET A 107 -8.30 -6.65 5.67
N ILE A 108 -8.35 -5.71 4.74
CA ILE A 108 -7.93 -5.94 3.35
C ILE A 108 -7.08 -4.75 2.91
N ASP A 109 -5.96 -5.04 2.27
CA ASP A 109 -5.08 -4.07 1.65
C ASP A 109 -5.09 -4.26 0.13
N LEU A 110 -5.35 -3.19 -0.60
CA LEU A 110 -5.44 -3.19 -2.05
C LEU A 110 -4.08 -2.91 -2.68
N LYS A 111 -3.61 -3.82 -3.49
CA LYS A 111 -2.35 -3.70 -4.21
C LYS A 111 -2.58 -3.69 -5.73
N THR A 112 -1.92 -2.77 -6.41
CA THR A 112 -1.88 -2.74 -7.86
C THR A 112 -0.44 -2.91 -8.36
N GLY A 113 -0.25 -3.60 -9.48
CA GLY A 113 1.06 -3.81 -10.06
C GLY A 113 1.05 -3.69 -11.59
N SER A 114 2.21 -3.45 -12.19
CA SER A 114 2.37 -3.39 -13.66
C SER A 114 2.38 -4.78 -14.30
N GLY A 115 2.69 -5.82 -13.54
CA GLY A 115 2.81 -7.19 -14.01
C GLY A 115 1.48 -7.94 -14.01
N LYS A 116 1.60 -9.25 -14.21
CA LYS A 116 0.50 -10.20 -14.08
C LYS A 116 0.17 -10.47 -12.61
N SER A 117 -1.04 -10.90 -12.34
CA SER A 117 -1.48 -11.22 -10.98
C SER A 117 -0.66 -12.33 -10.32
N GLU A 118 -0.23 -13.34 -11.09
CA GLU A 118 0.66 -14.41 -10.60
C GLU A 118 2.03 -13.91 -10.10
N THR A 119 2.47 -12.70 -10.49
CA THR A 119 3.72 -12.10 -10.01
C THR A 119 3.62 -11.51 -8.62
N PHE A 120 2.43 -11.50 -8.00
CA PHE A 120 2.22 -10.92 -6.68
C PHE A 120 3.12 -11.53 -5.61
N LEU A 121 3.31 -12.86 -5.62
CA LEU A 121 4.15 -13.51 -4.61
C LEU A 121 5.60 -12.99 -4.65
N LYS A 122 6.13 -12.71 -5.84
CA LYS A 122 7.44 -12.07 -5.98
C LYS A 122 7.44 -10.67 -5.35
N SER A 123 6.45 -9.84 -5.68
CA SER A 123 6.29 -8.51 -5.09
C SER A 123 6.09 -8.57 -3.59
N PHE A 124 5.33 -9.53 -3.08
CA PHE A 124 5.11 -9.76 -1.66
C PHE A 124 6.42 -10.01 -0.91
N MET A 125 7.35 -10.75 -1.52
CA MET A 125 8.67 -11.00 -0.96
C MET A 125 9.62 -9.81 -1.14
N ASP A 126 9.72 -9.26 -2.33
CA ASP A 126 10.65 -8.18 -2.67
C ASP A 126 10.36 -6.89 -1.87
N TYR A 127 9.09 -6.53 -1.74
CA TYR A 127 8.64 -5.35 -0.98
C TYR A 127 8.33 -5.65 0.48
N ARG A 128 8.55 -6.89 0.92
CA ARG A 128 8.34 -7.32 2.31
C ARG A 128 6.92 -7.04 2.82
N TYR A 129 5.90 -7.27 1.99
CA TYR A 129 4.49 -7.08 2.38
C TYR A 129 4.09 -7.97 3.56
N TYR A 130 4.84 -9.04 3.84
CA TYR A 130 4.64 -9.83 5.06
C TYR A 130 4.80 -9.01 6.36
N TYR A 131 5.66 -7.97 6.39
CA TYR A 131 5.71 -7.07 7.53
C TYR A 131 4.44 -6.22 7.63
N GLN A 132 3.97 -5.68 6.50
CA GLN A 132 2.74 -4.91 6.46
C GLN A 132 1.55 -5.74 6.95
N GLY A 133 1.40 -6.97 6.48
CA GLY A 133 0.35 -7.89 6.91
C GLY A 133 0.38 -8.16 8.42
N ALA A 134 1.57 -8.37 9.00
CA ALA A 134 1.70 -8.59 10.44
C ALA A 134 1.36 -7.33 11.25
N ILE A 135 1.83 -6.15 10.83
CA ILE A 135 1.53 -4.88 11.51
C ILE A 135 0.02 -4.59 11.46
N TYR A 136 -0.64 -4.84 10.33
CA TYR A 136 -2.09 -4.67 10.22
C TYR A 136 -2.85 -5.65 11.12
N ARG A 137 -2.43 -6.91 11.21
CA ARG A 137 -3.03 -7.85 12.16
C ARG A 137 -2.85 -7.40 13.63
N MET A 138 -1.70 -6.83 13.98
CA MET A 138 -1.50 -6.23 15.31
C MET A 138 -2.47 -5.06 15.56
N ALA A 139 -2.82 -4.31 14.52
CA ALA A 139 -3.77 -3.20 14.63
C ALA A 139 -5.22 -3.66 14.85
N PHE A 140 -5.55 -4.95 14.74
CA PHE A 140 -6.91 -5.46 14.97
C PHE A 140 -7.45 -5.08 16.34
N LYS A 141 -6.65 -5.23 17.40
CA LYS A 141 -7.07 -4.82 18.75
C LYS A 141 -7.38 -3.31 18.83
N TYR A 142 -6.54 -2.48 18.22
CA TYR A 142 -6.79 -1.03 18.15
C TYR A 142 -8.14 -0.72 17.51
N PHE A 143 -8.49 -1.40 16.42
CA PHE A 143 -9.77 -1.21 15.75
C PHE A 143 -10.93 -1.76 16.58
N CYS A 144 -10.76 -2.90 17.27
CA CYS A 144 -11.78 -3.41 18.20
C CYS A 144 -12.09 -2.39 19.30
N ASP A 145 -11.07 -1.81 19.91
CA ASP A 145 -11.24 -0.79 20.95
C ASP A 145 -11.92 0.47 20.39
N LYS A 146 -11.50 0.91 19.19
CA LYS A 146 -12.04 2.09 18.51
C LYS A 146 -13.53 1.97 18.16
N PHE A 147 -13.96 0.78 17.74
CA PHE A 147 -15.34 0.53 17.30
C PHE A 147 -16.18 -0.24 18.32
N ASN A 148 -15.68 -0.47 19.54
CA ASN A 148 -16.35 -1.23 20.60
C ASN A 148 -16.75 -2.66 20.16
N LEU A 149 -15.89 -3.36 19.45
CA LEU A 149 -16.13 -4.69 18.92
C LEU A 149 -15.80 -5.75 19.97
N VAL A 150 -16.76 -6.07 20.83
CA VAL A 150 -16.61 -7.11 21.86
C VAL A 150 -16.91 -8.49 21.25
N ASP A 151 -16.00 -9.44 21.48
CA ASP A 151 -16.11 -10.85 20.99
C ASP A 151 -16.11 -10.97 19.46
N TYR A 152 -15.53 -10.02 18.75
CA TYR A 152 -15.30 -10.15 17.32
C TYR A 152 -14.00 -10.87 17.05
N THR A 153 -13.97 -11.64 15.97
CA THR A 153 -12.80 -12.37 15.49
C THR A 153 -12.28 -11.78 14.20
N LEU A 154 -10.96 -11.72 14.07
CA LEU A 154 -10.31 -11.34 12.82
C LEU A 154 -10.28 -12.54 11.88
N GLU A 155 -10.88 -12.41 10.72
CA GLU A 155 -10.60 -13.30 9.59
C GLU A 155 -9.17 -13.11 9.08
N ASN A 156 -8.67 -14.02 8.26
CA ASN A 156 -7.33 -13.86 7.71
C ASN A 156 -7.22 -12.52 6.99
N PHE A 157 -6.17 -11.76 7.33
CA PHE A 157 -5.85 -10.54 6.61
C PHE A 157 -5.64 -10.84 5.13
N LYS A 158 -6.15 -10.00 4.24
CA LYS A 158 -6.12 -10.25 2.80
C LYS A 158 -5.37 -9.14 2.07
N PHE A 159 -4.53 -9.53 1.12
CA PHE A 159 -4.08 -8.64 0.07
C PHE A 159 -4.95 -8.90 -1.16
N LEU A 160 -5.68 -7.88 -1.59
CA LEU A 160 -6.40 -7.89 -2.87
C LEU A 160 -5.49 -7.26 -3.92
N PHE A 161 -4.89 -8.09 -4.77
CA PHE A 161 -3.98 -7.62 -5.80
C PHE A 161 -4.63 -7.69 -7.18
N ILE A 162 -4.39 -6.66 -8.00
CA ILE A 162 -4.75 -6.66 -9.41
C ILE A 162 -3.57 -6.22 -10.29
N GLY A 163 -3.18 -7.08 -11.22
CA GLY A 163 -2.14 -6.81 -12.20
C GLY A 163 -2.69 -6.06 -13.40
N LYS A 164 -2.11 -4.92 -13.74
CA LYS A 164 -2.59 -4.06 -14.85
C LYS A 164 -2.50 -4.73 -16.23
N SER A 165 -1.60 -5.71 -16.41
CA SER A 165 -1.43 -6.38 -17.71
C SER A 165 -2.52 -7.39 -18.04
N GLU A 166 -3.14 -8.00 -17.02
CA GLU A 166 -4.17 -9.03 -17.20
C GLU A 166 -5.53 -8.60 -16.68
N ASN A 167 -5.52 -7.62 -15.80
CA ASN A 167 -6.73 -7.11 -15.15
C ASN A 167 -7.55 -8.22 -14.46
N ILE A 168 -6.84 -9.20 -13.87
CA ILE A 168 -7.44 -10.31 -13.10
C ILE A 168 -7.09 -10.10 -11.62
N PRO A 169 -8.05 -9.91 -10.72
CA PRO A 169 -7.79 -9.80 -9.30
C PRO A 169 -7.46 -11.16 -8.70
N ILE A 170 -6.55 -11.16 -7.73
CA ILE A 170 -6.31 -12.31 -6.85
C ILE A 170 -6.43 -11.89 -5.39
N ILE A 171 -6.84 -12.84 -4.55
CA ILE A 171 -6.85 -12.67 -3.10
C ILE A 171 -5.74 -13.53 -2.52
N PHE A 172 -4.80 -12.88 -1.85
CA PHE A 172 -3.76 -13.56 -1.08
C PHE A 172 -4.12 -13.49 0.39
N GLU A 173 -4.40 -14.64 0.99
CA GLU A 173 -4.70 -14.73 2.41
C GLU A 173 -3.42 -14.75 3.24
N PHE A 174 -3.28 -13.78 4.13
CA PHE A 174 -2.19 -13.68 5.08
C PHE A 174 -2.56 -14.45 6.36
N THR A 175 -2.25 -15.74 6.33
CA THR A 175 -2.60 -16.68 7.41
C THR A 175 -1.77 -16.44 8.67
N GLU A 176 -2.15 -17.11 9.78
CA GLU A 176 -1.36 -17.09 11.03
C GLU A 176 0.06 -17.60 10.81
N LYS A 177 0.27 -18.57 9.91
CA LYS A 177 1.62 -19.05 9.56
C LYS A 177 2.48 -17.92 8.97
N TRP A 178 1.93 -17.12 8.08
CA TRP A 178 2.61 -15.94 7.54
C TRP A 178 2.85 -14.89 8.61
N ASN A 179 1.90 -14.68 9.51
CA ASN A 179 2.04 -13.76 10.63
C ASN A 179 3.23 -14.13 11.52
N GLN A 180 3.32 -15.39 11.94
CA GLN A 180 4.46 -15.88 12.73
C GLN A 180 5.79 -15.77 11.97
N ALA A 181 5.80 -16.10 10.68
CA ALA A 181 6.96 -15.96 9.83
C ALA A 181 7.41 -14.49 9.72
N ALA A 182 6.49 -13.56 9.58
CA ALA A 182 6.78 -12.12 9.51
C ALA A 182 7.36 -11.57 10.83
N ILE A 183 6.87 -12.07 11.97
CA ILE A 183 7.35 -11.64 13.29
C ILE A 183 8.73 -12.23 13.59
N LYS A 184 8.93 -13.53 13.38
CA LYS A 184 10.12 -14.29 13.80
C LYS A 184 11.20 -14.43 12.73
N GLY A 185 10.87 -14.14 11.48
CA GLY A 185 11.69 -14.50 10.33
C GLY A 185 11.47 -15.94 9.87
N PHE A 186 11.95 -16.24 8.67
CA PHE A 186 11.78 -17.56 8.07
C PHE A 186 12.87 -17.88 7.05
N ARG A 187 13.05 -19.17 6.76
CA ARG A 187 13.93 -19.64 5.71
C ARG A 187 13.13 -20.15 4.51
N THR A 188 13.61 -19.81 3.33
CA THR A 188 13.11 -20.40 2.09
C THR A 188 13.60 -21.84 1.92
N LYS A 189 13.02 -22.57 0.97
CA LYS A 189 13.51 -23.90 0.59
C LYS A 189 14.96 -23.87 0.06
N SER A 190 15.40 -22.75 -0.52
CA SER A 190 16.79 -22.53 -0.97
C SER A 190 17.75 -22.15 0.16
N GLY A 191 17.27 -22.07 1.40
CA GLY A 191 18.09 -21.76 2.57
C GLY A 191 18.24 -20.26 2.87
N TYR A 192 17.77 -19.36 2.00
CA TYR A 192 17.82 -17.93 2.23
C TYR A 192 16.96 -17.55 3.45
N PHE A 193 17.51 -16.73 4.35
CA PHE A 193 16.81 -16.28 5.55
C PHE A 193 16.25 -14.87 5.38
N TYR A 194 14.96 -14.72 5.63
CA TYR A 194 14.27 -13.44 5.74
C TYR A 194 14.13 -13.08 7.22
N THR A 195 14.69 -11.95 7.61
CA THR A 195 14.60 -11.43 8.98
C THR A 195 13.15 -11.15 9.36
N GLY A 196 12.81 -11.32 10.64
CA GLY A 196 11.49 -10.95 11.17
C GLY A 196 11.44 -9.51 11.68
N ILE A 197 10.24 -9.06 12.01
CA ILE A 197 10.02 -7.75 12.64
C ILE A 197 10.81 -7.66 13.94
N ASP A 198 10.79 -8.70 14.77
CA ASP A 198 11.47 -8.73 16.06
C ASP A 198 12.97 -8.44 15.93
N GLU A 199 13.66 -9.16 15.05
CA GLU A 199 15.08 -8.96 14.81
C GLU A 199 15.40 -7.57 14.24
N ASN A 200 14.56 -7.08 13.32
CA ASN A 200 14.76 -5.74 12.77
C ASN A 200 14.58 -4.65 13.83
N LEU A 201 13.62 -4.79 14.74
CA LEU A 201 13.44 -3.84 15.84
C LEU A 201 14.62 -3.84 16.80
N GLU A 202 15.21 -5.00 17.10
CA GLU A 202 16.43 -5.11 17.91
C GLU A 202 17.60 -4.38 17.25
N LYS A 203 17.77 -4.55 15.92
CA LYS A 203 18.79 -3.83 15.16
C LYS A 203 18.56 -2.32 15.17
N VAL A 204 17.33 -1.86 14.91
CA VAL A 204 16.97 -0.43 14.96
C VAL A 204 17.25 0.14 16.35
N TYR A 205 16.84 -0.56 17.40
CA TYR A 205 17.09 -0.14 18.79
C TYR A 205 18.59 -0.04 19.08
N TYR A 206 19.39 -1.02 18.67
CA TYR A 206 20.83 -1.01 18.83
C TYR A 206 21.46 0.21 18.16
N HIS A 207 21.14 0.47 16.89
CA HIS A 207 21.67 1.60 16.14
C HIS A 207 21.26 2.94 16.76
N TRP A 208 20.01 3.07 17.16
CA TRP A 208 19.49 4.27 17.82
C TRP A 208 20.18 4.51 19.16
N LYS A 209 20.30 3.50 20.00
CA LYS A 209 20.92 3.62 21.32
C LYS A 209 22.42 3.98 21.27
N HIS A 210 23.13 3.49 20.27
CA HIS A 210 24.57 3.70 20.15
C HIS A 210 24.93 4.82 19.18
N ASN A 211 23.93 5.51 18.60
CA ASN A 211 24.11 6.54 17.56
C ASN A 211 25.00 6.10 16.39
N LYS A 212 24.89 4.82 16.01
CA LYS A 212 25.64 4.17 14.94
C LYS A 212 24.72 3.91 13.76
N TYR A 213 24.80 4.77 12.76
CA TYR A 213 23.98 4.68 11.55
C TYR A 213 24.78 4.28 10.31
N ASP A 214 26.07 3.99 10.48
CA ASP A 214 26.93 3.50 9.41
C ASP A 214 26.61 2.05 9.14
N PHE A 215 25.89 1.82 8.07
CA PHE A 215 25.59 0.48 7.55
C PHE A 215 26.81 -0.02 6.75
N SER A 216 27.91 -0.35 7.42
CA SER A 216 28.97 -1.12 6.76
C SER A 216 28.42 -2.51 6.43
N LYS A 217 28.79 -3.05 5.27
CA LYS A 217 28.34 -4.38 4.80
C LYS A 217 28.71 -5.52 5.76
N ASP A 218 29.53 -5.25 6.74
CA ASP A 218 30.10 -6.21 7.70
C ASP A 218 29.24 -6.40 8.97
N VAL A 219 28.06 -5.73 9.06
CA VAL A 219 27.16 -5.80 10.23
C VAL A 219 25.90 -6.61 9.95
N TYR A 220 25.77 -7.21 8.75
CA TYR A 220 24.60 -8.00 8.36
C TYR A 220 24.95 -9.43 7.97
#